data_01d26d8691071a1404288ffe9d9581f1
#
_entry.id   01d26d8691071a1404288ffe9d9581f1
#
_cell.length_a   1.000
_cell.length_b   1.000
_cell.length_c   1.000
_cell.angle_alpha   90.00
_cell.angle_beta   90.00
_cell.angle_gamma   90.00
#
_symmetry.space_group_name_H-M   'P 1'
#
loop_
_entity.id
_entity.type
_entity.pdbx_description
1 polymer ?
#
loop_
_entity_poly.entity_id
_entity_poly.type
_entity_poly.pdbx_seq_one_letter_code
_entity_poly.pdbx_strand_id
1 'polypeptide(L)'
;MSSSILRPSTGKRIAIVPGFDPQAQPLVPPNGALAPLKTAALQLDFICEAFRQPIAWDVEPVFTAAFHVDEVRLENIVRAAVVFPLVQRAHGVHVIFTRRASHLYDHAGQISFPGGRIESTDSDAVAAAVRETYEEIGVEPQYIQLIGTQPSFLTSTHFTMKPVIGYIRQGFSIHYDESEVADVFEVPLAFLMDPSHHLLHKAELPGGGHRFYFSMTWNQYFIWGATAALVRNFYHYLAAAQTKLLR
;
A
#
# COMPACT_ATOMS: atom_id res chain seq x y z
N MET A 1 -35.94 7.00 32.85
CA MET A 1 -35.18 8.13 32.29
C MET A 1 -34.20 7.55 31.32
N SER A 2 -34.53 7.63 30.04
CA SER A 2 -33.76 6.95 28.96
C SER A 2 -32.69 7.91 28.48
N SER A 3 -31.44 7.57 28.67
CA SER A 3 -30.27 8.32 28.18
C SER A 3 -30.04 7.95 26.72
N SER A 4 -30.43 8.83 25.81
CA SER A 4 -30.13 8.72 24.38
C SER A 4 -28.66 9.07 24.13
N ILE A 5 -27.86 8.07 23.84
CA ILE A 5 -26.50 8.25 23.35
C ILE A 5 -26.59 8.83 21.93
N LEU A 6 -26.26 10.11 21.81
CA LEU A 6 -26.08 10.80 20.50
C LEU A 6 -24.93 10.14 19.72
N ARG A 7 -25.27 9.46 18.65
CA ARG A 7 -24.28 9.02 17.66
C ARG A 7 -23.69 10.26 16.98
N PRO A 8 -22.35 10.38 16.83
CA PRO A 8 -21.76 11.50 16.11
C PRO A 8 -22.20 11.47 14.65
N SER A 9 -22.56 12.64 14.12
CA SER A 9 -22.98 12.86 12.74
C SER A 9 -21.91 12.40 11.78
N THR A 10 -22.27 11.48 10.90
CA THR A 10 -21.45 10.98 9.81
C THR A 10 -21.14 12.10 8.83
N GLY A 11 -19.92 12.63 8.86
CA GLY A 11 -19.38 13.40 7.72
C GLY A 11 -19.51 12.55 6.46
N LYS A 12 -20.01 13.12 5.37
CA LYS A 12 -20.13 12.44 4.07
C LYS A 12 -18.73 11.94 3.65
N ARG A 13 -18.47 10.65 3.84
CA ARG A 13 -17.32 9.98 3.21
C ARG A 13 -17.52 10.07 1.70
N ILE A 14 -16.48 10.41 0.95
CA ILE A 14 -16.51 10.27 -0.51
C ILE A 14 -16.52 8.76 -0.76
N ALA A 15 -17.73 8.22 -0.88
CA ALA A 15 -17.95 6.81 -1.15
C ALA A 15 -17.25 6.42 -2.46
N ILE A 16 -16.78 5.20 -2.55
CA ILE A 16 -16.52 4.52 -3.81
C ILE A 16 -17.73 4.80 -4.70
N VAL A 17 -17.49 5.37 -5.88
CA VAL A 17 -18.57 5.69 -6.83
C VAL A 17 -19.34 4.40 -7.07
N PRO A 18 -20.65 4.33 -6.79
CA PRO A 18 -21.42 3.11 -7.01
C PRO A 18 -21.28 2.65 -8.46
N GLY A 19 -20.94 1.38 -8.67
CA GLY A 19 -20.72 0.82 -10.00
C GLY A 19 -19.34 1.14 -10.62
N PHE A 20 -18.41 1.73 -9.88
CA PHE A 20 -17.04 1.93 -10.36
C PHE A 20 -16.29 0.61 -10.46
N ASP A 21 -15.95 0.21 -11.69
CA ASP A 21 -15.07 -0.92 -11.96
C ASP A 21 -13.66 -0.42 -12.28
N PRO A 22 -12.67 -0.62 -11.39
CA PRO A 22 -11.30 -0.17 -11.61
C PRO A 22 -10.58 -0.93 -12.73
N GLN A 23 -11.04 -2.11 -13.12
CA GLN A 23 -10.43 -2.88 -14.21
C GLN A 23 -10.91 -2.39 -15.58
N ALA A 24 -12.10 -1.82 -15.66
CA ALA A 24 -12.69 -1.34 -16.90
C ALA A 24 -12.25 0.07 -17.32
N GLN A 25 -11.44 0.76 -16.49
CA GLN A 25 -11.03 2.13 -16.80
C GLN A 25 -9.94 2.18 -17.89
N PRO A 26 -9.98 3.18 -18.79
CA PRO A 26 -9.02 3.32 -19.87
C PRO A 26 -7.56 3.37 -19.37
N LEU A 27 -6.69 2.66 -20.09
CA LEU A 27 -5.25 2.77 -19.91
C LEU A 27 -4.70 4.00 -20.63
N VAL A 28 -3.74 4.65 -19.99
CA VAL A 28 -2.98 5.76 -20.57
C VAL A 28 -1.49 5.50 -20.44
N PRO A 29 -0.66 5.99 -21.36
CA PRO A 29 0.78 5.87 -21.24
C PRO A 29 1.25 6.54 -19.93
N PRO A 30 2.08 5.87 -19.10
CA PRO A 30 2.69 6.52 -17.96
C PRO A 30 3.68 7.58 -18.42
N ASN A 31 3.83 8.66 -17.64
CA ASN A 31 4.82 9.69 -17.92
C ASN A 31 6.24 9.12 -17.75
N GLY A 32 6.99 9.07 -18.84
CA GLY A 32 8.37 8.60 -18.86
C GLY A 32 8.52 7.07 -18.88
N ALA A 33 9.60 6.61 -19.49
CA ALA A 33 10.00 5.21 -19.46
C ALA A 33 10.82 4.93 -18.19
N LEU A 34 10.39 3.96 -17.40
CA LEU A 34 11.18 3.48 -16.26
C LEU A 34 12.08 2.32 -16.70
N ALA A 35 13.30 2.31 -16.17
CA ALA A 35 14.25 1.24 -16.43
C ALA A 35 14.01 0.06 -15.46
N PRO A 36 14.16 -1.20 -15.93
CA PRO A 36 14.15 -2.36 -15.04
C PRO A 36 15.24 -2.24 -13.96
N LEU A 37 14.91 -2.73 -12.75
CA LEU A 37 15.91 -2.82 -11.68
C LEU A 37 16.85 -4.01 -11.93
N LYS A 38 18.12 -3.86 -11.53
CA LYS A 38 19.06 -4.99 -11.52
C LYS A 38 18.62 -6.01 -10.49
N THR A 39 18.83 -7.29 -10.76
CA THR A 39 18.49 -8.38 -9.83
C THR A 39 19.12 -8.19 -8.44
N ALA A 40 20.32 -7.59 -8.37
CA ALA A 40 20.97 -7.26 -7.12
C ALA A 40 20.17 -6.27 -6.26
N ALA A 41 19.43 -5.34 -6.87
CA ALA A 41 18.60 -4.37 -6.14
C ALA A 41 17.32 -4.99 -5.54
N LEU A 42 16.98 -6.21 -5.96
CA LEU A 42 15.82 -6.96 -5.47
C LEU A 42 16.17 -7.93 -4.34
N GLN A 43 17.43 -7.97 -3.91
CA GLN A 43 17.88 -8.83 -2.82
C GLN A 43 17.61 -8.16 -1.47
N LEU A 44 17.26 -8.95 -0.47
CA LEU A 44 16.93 -8.46 0.87
C LEU A 44 18.08 -7.65 1.48
N ASP A 45 19.32 -8.13 1.33
CA ASP A 45 20.51 -7.44 1.87
C ASP A 45 20.69 -6.05 1.24
N PHE A 46 20.46 -5.92 -0.07
CA PHE A 46 20.49 -4.63 -0.74
C PHE A 46 19.39 -3.70 -0.22
N ILE A 47 18.17 -4.20 -0.07
CA ILE A 47 17.04 -3.42 0.46
C ILE A 47 17.36 -2.93 1.88
N CYS A 48 17.87 -3.80 2.74
CA CYS A 48 18.28 -3.43 4.09
C CYS A 48 19.38 -2.36 4.08
N GLU A 49 20.37 -2.50 3.20
CA GLU A 49 21.45 -1.49 3.08
C GLU A 49 20.92 -0.16 2.54
N ALA A 50 20.02 -0.18 1.55
CA ALA A 50 19.41 1.02 1.01
C ALA A 50 18.73 1.86 2.11
N PHE A 51 18.00 1.24 3.03
CA PHE A 51 17.33 1.94 4.14
C PHE A 51 18.27 2.44 5.23
N ARG A 52 19.52 1.98 5.27
CA ARG A 52 20.56 2.53 6.16
C ARG A 52 21.24 3.76 5.59
N GLN A 53 21.07 4.00 4.29
CA GLN A 53 21.71 5.12 3.59
C GLN A 53 20.73 6.28 3.33
N PRO A 54 21.20 7.53 3.31
CA PRO A 54 20.38 8.65 2.89
C PRO A 54 20.19 8.63 1.37
N ILE A 55 19.11 7.99 0.92
CA ILE A 55 18.72 7.94 -0.50
C ILE A 55 17.79 9.12 -0.79
N ALA A 56 18.24 10.03 -1.67
CA ALA A 56 17.36 11.06 -2.23
C ALA A 56 16.54 10.43 -3.37
N TRP A 57 15.23 10.55 -3.31
CA TRP A 57 14.29 10.04 -4.30
C TRP A 57 13.00 10.85 -4.28
N ASP A 58 12.25 10.79 -5.35
CA ASP A 58 10.97 11.46 -5.49
C ASP A 58 9.84 10.46 -5.60
N VAL A 59 8.70 10.78 -4.98
CA VAL A 59 7.47 10.01 -5.14
C VAL A 59 6.98 10.10 -6.59
N GLU A 60 6.18 9.11 -7.02
CA GLU A 60 5.62 9.09 -8.36
C GLU A 60 4.91 10.42 -8.70
N PRO A 61 5.31 11.12 -9.79
CA PRO A 61 4.78 12.45 -10.12
C PRO A 61 3.27 12.48 -10.36
N VAL A 62 2.67 11.37 -10.81
CA VAL A 62 1.21 11.26 -10.97
C VAL A 62 0.48 11.50 -9.66
N PHE A 63 1.06 11.12 -8.53
CA PHE A 63 0.45 11.32 -7.21
C PHE A 63 0.62 12.75 -6.70
N THR A 64 1.74 13.39 -7.00
CA THR A 64 1.97 14.79 -6.60
C THR A 64 1.11 15.76 -7.42
N ALA A 65 0.90 15.50 -8.71
CA ALA A 65 0.04 16.31 -9.57
C ALA A 65 -1.45 16.20 -9.20
N ALA A 66 -1.88 15.03 -8.71
CA ALA A 66 -3.26 14.82 -8.24
C ALA A 66 -3.57 15.55 -6.93
N PHE A 67 -2.56 15.96 -6.18
CA PHE A 67 -2.67 16.67 -4.90
C PHE A 67 -2.67 18.19 -5.03
N HIS A 68 -2.93 18.80 -6.19
CA HIS A 68 -3.59 20.10 -6.23
C HIS A 68 -5.03 19.91 -5.72
N VAL A 69 -5.13 19.35 -4.54
CA VAL A 69 -6.34 19.39 -3.74
C VAL A 69 -6.49 20.85 -3.37
N ASP A 70 -7.50 21.50 -3.95
CA ASP A 70 -8.10 22.66 -3.33
C ASP A 70 -8.02 22.47 -1.83
N GLU A 71 -7.77 23.50 -1.05
CA GLU A 71 -7.60 23.56 0.41
C GLU A 71 -8.66 22.76 1.22
N VAL A 72 -9.12 21.64 0.67
CA VAL A 72 -10.20 20.81 1.11
C VAL A 72 -9.77 20.04 2.33
N ARG A 73 -10.03 20.70 3.47
CA ARG A 73 -10.35 20.03 4.73
C ARG A 73 -9.41 18.92 5.14
N LEU A 74 -8.26 19.33 5.67
CA LEU A 74 -7.42 18.49 6.55
C LEU A 74 -8.18 18.05 7.82
N GLU A 75 -9.39 18.52 7.98
CA GLU A 75 -10.32 18.12 9.04
C GLU A 75 -10.86 16.72 8.72
N ASN A 76 -10.58 15.75 9.57
CA ASN A 76 -11.02 14.36 9.52
C ASN A 76 -10.15 13.39 8.67
N ILE A 77 -8.86 13.66 8.49
CA ILE A 77 -7.95 12.67 7.93
C ILE A 77 -7.80 11.51 8.92
N VAL A 78 -8.10 10.31 8.46
CA VAL A 78 -7.84 9.07 9.21
C VAL A 78 -6.39 8.67 9.04
N ARG A 79 -5.67 8.53 10.13
CA ARG A 79 -4.28 8.05 10.11
C ARG A 79 -4.27 6.53 10.11
N ALA A 80 -3.54 5.94 9.19
CA ALA A 80 -3.36 4.50 9.06
C ALA A 80 -1.89 4.16 8.85
N ALA A 81 -1.53 2.91 9.14
CA ALA A 81 -0.21 2.38 8.86
C ALA A 81 -0.32 0.95 8.34
N VAL A 82 0.55 0.58 7.41
CA VAL A 82 0.58 -0.74 6.80
C VAL A 82 2.00 -1.29 6.83
N VAL A 83 2.15 -2.58 7.02
CA VAL A 83 3.43 -3.26 6.77
C VAL A 83 3.52 -3.59 5.27
N PHE A 84 4.61 -3.21 4.62
CA PHE A 84 5.03 -3.74 3.33
C PHE A 84 5.89 -4.98 3.62
N PRO A 85 5.31 -6.21 3.64
CA PRO A 85 5.94 -7.37 4.25
C PRO A 85 6.76 -8.11 3.23
N LEU A 86 8.07 -7.97 3.32
CA LEU A 86 9.04 -8.73 2.53
C LEU A 86 9.29 -10.09 3.17
N VAL A 87 9.28 -11.15 2.37
CA VAL A 87 9.58 -12.50 2.82
C VAL A 87 10.56 -13.17 1.86
N GLN A 88 11.61 -13.81 2.42
CA GLN A 88 12.58 -14.54 1.60
C GLN A 88 12.03 -15.93 1.26
N ARG A 89 12.01 -16.24 -0.05
CA ARG A 89 11.64 -17.56 -0.58
C ARG A 89 12.80 -18.15 -1.40
N ALA A 90 12.67 -19.40 -1.79
CA ALA A 90 13.71 -20.11 -2.57
C ALA A 90 14.04 -19.39 -3.90
N HIS A 91 13.07 -18.72 -4.51
CA HIS A 91 13.22 -18.03 -5.80
C HIS A 91 13.29 -16.51 -5.68
N GLY A 92 13.67 -15.98 -4.51
CA GLY A 92 13.84 -14.55 -4.28
C GLY A 92 12.91 -13.98 -3.22
N VAL A 93 12.90 -12.66 -3.13
CA VAL A 93 12.03 -11.93 -2.20
C VAL A 93 10.61 -11.89 -2.74
N HIS A 94 9.64 -12.13 -1.88
CA HIS A 94 8.21 -11.99 -2.15
C HIS A 94 7.61 -10.94 -1.23
N VAL A 95 6.42 -10.47 -1.56
CA VAL A 95 5.63 -9.53 -0.77
C VAL A 95 4.31 -10.18 -0.43
N ILE A 96 3.92 -10.13 0.84
CA ILE A 96 2.62 -10.65 1.30
C ILE A 96 1.55 -9.58 1.11
N PHE A 97 0.40 -9.99 0.61
CA PHE A 97 -0.80 -9.18 0.47
C PHE A 97 -2.00 -9.87 1.11
N THR A 98 -2.97 -9.07 1.50
CA THR A 98 -4.28 -9.52 1.94
C THR A 98 -5.34 -9.17 0.92
N ARG A 99 -6.38 -9.98 0.79
CA ARG A 99 -7.62 -9.62 0.11
C ARG A 99 -8.70 -9.45 1.17
N ARG A 100 -9.26 -8.25 1.25
CA ARG A 100 -10.32 -7.93 2.21
C ARG A 100 -11.57 -8.77 1.97
N ALA A 101 -12.25 -9.15 3.05
CA ALA A 101 -13.47 -9.92 2.97
C ALA A 101 -14.56 -9.16 2.20
N SER A 102 -15.32 -9.87 1.36
CA SER A 102 -16.32 -9.28 0.44
C SER A 102 -17.57 -8.72 1.13
N HIS A 103 -17.81 -9.12 2.37
CA HIS A 103 -18.96 -8.65 3.17
C HIS A 103 -18.68 -7.33 3.92
N LEU A 104 -17.43 -6.85 3.92
CA LEU A 104 -17.09 -5.59 4.55
C LEU A 104 -17.68 -4.40 3.79
N TYR A 105 -18.11 -3.38 4.54
CA TYR A 105 -18.71 -2.19 3.94
C TYR A 105 -17.70 -1.34 3.15
N ASP A 106 -16.50 -1.16 3.70
CA ASP A 106 -15.45 -0.35 3.09
C ASP A 106 -14.41 -1.26 2.42
N HIS A 107 -14.11 -0.97 1.14
CA HIS A 107 -13.04 -1.63 0.38
C HIS A 107 -13.18 -3.16 0.22
N ALA A 108 -14.41 -3.68 0.17
CA ALA A 108 -14.70 -5.09 -0.01
C ALA A 108 -13.94 -5.70 -1.19
N GLY A 109 -13.28 -6.84 -0.98
CA GLY A 109 -12.53 -7.57 -2.02
C GLY A 109 -11.26 -6.89 -2.52
N GLN A 110 -10.91 -5.70 -2.03
CA GLN A 110 -9.67 -5.01 -2.44
C GLN A 110 -8.43 -5.71 -1.87
N ILE A 111 -7.36 -5.61 -2.64
CA ILE A 111 -6.06 -6.10 -2.23
C ILE A 111 -5.32 -4.97 -1.51
N SER A 112 -4.77 -5.30 -0.34
CA SER A 112 -4.03 -4.37 0.49
C SER A 112 -2.77 -5.03 1.07
N PHE A 113 -1.91 -4.20 1.62
CA PHE A 113 -0.95 -4.65 2.61
C PHE A 113 -1.66 -4.85 3.94
N PRO A 114 -1.20 -5.78 4.80
CA PRO A 114 -1.72 -5.89 6.15
C PRO A 114 -1.47 -4.59 6.92
N GLY A 115 -2.50 -4.14 7.63
CA GLY A 115 -2.46 -2.88 8.34
C GLY A 115 -3.81 -2.20 8.46
N GLY A 116 -3.88 -1.15 9.28
CA GLY A 116 -5.12 -0.48 9.57
C GLY A 116 -4.95 0.89 10.21
N ARG A 117 -5.94 1.31 11.00
CA ARG A 117 -5.97 2.62 11.64
C ARG A 117 -4.98 2.69 12.78
N ILE A 118 -4.36 3.85 12.95
CA ILE A 118 -3.56 4.14 14.14
C ILE A 118 -4.54 4.49 15.25
N GLU A 119 -4.53 3.69 16.31
CA GLU A 119 -5.36 3.89 17.50
C GLU A 119 -4.63 4.72 18.56
N SER A 120 -5.39 5.22 19.53
CA SER A 120 -4.82 6.01 20.66
C SER A 120 -3.92 5.19 21.58
N THR A 121 -4.05 3.87 21.55
CA THR A 121 -3.22 2.90 22.30
C THR A 121 -1.90 2.60 21.62
N ASP A 122 -1.77 2.88 20.32
CA ASP A 122 -0.55 2.67 19.59
C ASP A 122 0.48 3.76 19.91
N SER A 123 1.71 3.37 20.24
CA SER A 123 2.78 4.33 20.52
C SER A 123 3.17 5.17 19.30
N ASP A 124 3.08 4.58 18.12
CA ASP A 124 3.38 5.21 16.84
C ASP A 124 2.78 4.42 15.65
N ALA A 125 3.05 4.88 14.43
CA ALA A 125 2.58 4.24 13.22
C ALA A 125 3.19 2.83 12.99
N VAL A 126 4.39 2.58 13.49
CA VAL A 126 5.04 1.26 13.37
C VAL A 126 4.34 0.25 14.27
N ALA A 127 4.06 0.65 15.51
CA ALA A 127 3.32 -0.19 16.47
C ALA A 127 1.94 -0.56 15.92
N ALA A 128 1.21 0.41 15.36
CA ALA A 128 -0.08 0.19 14.73
C ALA A 128 0.02 -0.81 13.56
N ALA A 129 0.98 -0.63 12.64
CA ALA A 129 1.15 -1.52 11.50
C ALA A 129 1.48 -2.96 11.93
N VAL A 130 2.32 -3.13 12.95
CA VAL A 130 2.69 -4.44 13.49
C VAL A 130 1.50 -5.10 14.20
N ARG A 131 0.74 -4.36 15.02
CA ARG A 131 -0.47 -4.86 15.70
C ARG A 131 -1.49 -5.34 14.68
N GLU A 132 -1.84 -4.52 13.72
CA GLU A 132 -2.81 -4.84 12.66
C GLU A 132 -2.36 -6.05 11.84
N THR A 133 -1.06 -6.17 11.52
CA THR A 133 -0.51 -7.34 10.82
C THR A 133 -0.72 -8.63 11.63
N TYR A 134 -0.56 -8.57 12.95
CA TYR A 134 -0.85 -9.70 13.81
C TYR A 134 -2.36 -10.03 13.85
N GLU A 135 -3.20 -9.01 13.99
CA GLU A 135 -4.66 -9.16 14.05
C GLU A 135 -5.24 -9.71 12.74
N GLU A 136 -4.81 -9.17 11.59
CA GLU A 136 -5.32 -9.58 10.27
C GLU A 136 -4.79 -10.94 9.79
N ILE A 137 -3.50 -11.23 9.97
CA ILE A 137 -2.85 -12.42 9.36
C ILE A 137 -2.08 -13.31 10.32
N GLY A 138 -2.11 -13.02 11.62
CA GLY A 138 -1.51 -13.86 12.66
C GLY A 138 0.02 -13.85 12.71
N VAL A 139 0.69 -12.97 11.95
CA VAL A 139 2.16 -12.87 11.99
C VAL A 139 2.58 -12.15 13.26
N GLU A 140 3.13 -12.91 14.21
CA GLU A 140 3.56 -12.39 15.50
C GLU A 140 4.67 -11.33 15.35
N PRO A 141 4.66 -10.25 16.19
CA PRO A 141 5.61 -9.15 16.13
C PRO A 141 7.08 -9.56 16.13
N GLN A 142 7.43 -10.66 16.80
CA GLN A 142 8.79 -11.18 16.86
C GLN A 142 9.35 -11.64 15.51
N TYR A 143 8.48 -11.97 14.56
CA TYR A 143 8.90 -12.33 13.19
C TYR A 143 9.05 -11.10 12.28
N ILE A 144 8.56 -9.93 12.70
CA ILE A 144 8.62 -8.71 11.88
C ILE A 144 9.89 -7.93 12.24
N GLN A 145 10.88 -8.00 11.37
CA GLN A 145 12.08 -7.17 11.48
C GLN A 145 11.85 -5.87 10.71
N LEU A 146 11.81 -4.76 11.42
CA LEU A 146 11.68 -3.45 10.80
C LEU A 146 12.93 -3.11 9.97
N ILE A 147 12.74 -2.73 8.70
CA ILE A 147 13.79 -2.25 7.80
C ILE A 147 13.76 -0.72 7.76
N GLY A 148 12.60 -0.11 7.64
CA GLY A 148 12.44 1.33 7.58
C GLY A 148 11.02 1.77 7.26
N THR A 149 10.83 3.03 6.94
CA THR A 149 9.53 3.58 6.55
C THR A 149 9.67 4.45 5.31
N GLN A 150 8.57 4.59 4.56
CA GLN A 150 8.47 5.54 3.46
C GLN A 150 7.62 6.77 3.84
N PRO A 151 7.63 7.85 3.06
CA PRO A 151 6.73 8.98 3.23
C PRO A 151 5.27 8.53 3.28
N SER A 152 4.47 9.22 4.10
CA SER A 152 3.04 8.93 4.16
C SER A 152 2.36 9.24 2.84
N PHE A 153 1.43 8.38 2.45
CA PHE A 153 0.64 8.52 1.24
C PHE A 153 -0.79 8.94 1.61
N LEU A 154 -1.25 10.07 1.05
CA LEU A 154 -2.62 10.51 1.21
C LEU A 154 -3.50 9.84 0.14
N THR A 155 -4.51 9.10 0.58
CA THR A 155 -5.46 8.46 -0.32
C THR A 155 -6.60 9.44 -0.65
N SER A 156 -7.28 9.20 -1.77
CA SER A 156 -8.48 9.95 -2.13
C SER A 156 -9.69 9.71 -1.22
N THR A 157 -9.59 8.70 -0.34
CA THR A 157 -10.62 8.37 0.67
C THR A 157 -10.30 8.98 2.02
N HIS A 158 -9.45 10.04 2.07
CA HIS A 158 -9.05 10.78 3.27
C HIS A 158 -8.30 9.96 4.32
N PHE A 159 -7.54 8.95 3.88
CA PHE A 159 -6.59 8.28 4.75
C PHE A 159 -5.18 8.81 4.47
N THR A 160 -4.44 9.08 5.54
CA THR A 160 -2.98 9.20 5.46
C THR A 160 -2.38 7.87 5.88
N MET A 161 -1.76 7.17 4.95
CA MET A 161 -1.23 5.83 5.14
C MET A 161 0.29 5.87 5.26
N LYS A 162 0.85 5.39 6.39
CA LYS A 162 2.29 5.27 6.63
C LYS A 162 2.77 3.89 6.24
N PRO A 163 3.60 3.75 5.19
CA PRO A 163 4.20 2.47 4.83
C PRO A 163 5.39 2.16 5.75
N VAL A 164 5.36 0.97 6.33
CA VAL A 164 6.42 0.38 7.17
C VAL A 164 7.02 -0.79 6.41
N ILE A 165 8.28 -0.73 6.04
CA ILE A 165 8.95 -1.82 5.34
C ILE A 165 9.44 -2.81 6.37
N GLY A 166 8.89 -4.00 6.33
CA GLY A 166 9.18 -5.08 7.27
C GLY A 166 9.68 -6.34 6.57
N TYR A 167 10.72 -6.97 7.11
CA TYR A 167 11.12 -8.31 6.73
C TYR A 167 10.50 -9.32 7.66
N ILE A 168 9.75 -10.26 7.11
CA ILE A 168 9.15 -11.36 7.86
C ILE A 168 10.14 -12.52 7.90
N ARG A 169 10.71 -12.76 9.10
CA ARG A 169 11.68 -13.83 9.32
C ARG A 169 11.03 -15.20 9.19
N GLN A 170 11.82 -16.20 8.83
CA GLN A 170 11.34 -17.59 8.74
C GLN A 170 10.80 -18.11 10.07
N GLY A 171 9.91 -19.09 9.99
CA GLY A 171 9.29 -19.73 11.16
C GLY A 171 7.92 -19.17 11.54
N PHE A 172 7.44 -18.14 10.84
CA PHE A 172 6.07 -17.66 11.04
C PHE A 172 5.03 -18.60 10.40
N SER A 173 3.82 -18.51 10.89
CA SER A 173 2.63 -19.11 10.27
C SER A 173 1.60 -18.02 10.01
N ILE A 174 0.79 -18.22 8.97
CA ILE A 174 -0.32 -17.33 8.64
C ILE A 174 -1.61 -17.94 9.19
N HIS A 175 -2.30 -17.17 10.01
CA HIS A 175 -3.62 -17.47 10.53
C HIS A 175 -4.46 -16.20 10.44
N TYR A 176 -5.20 -16.04 9.35
CA TYR A 176 -5.94 -14.80 9.14
C TYR A 176 -7.35 -14.85 9.73
N ASP A 177 -7.83 -13.67 10.14
CA ASP A 177 -9.19 -13.49 10.58
C ASP A 177 -10.14 -13.45 9.36
N GLU A 178 -10.92 -14.52 9.15
CA GLU A 178 -11.85 -14.65 8.04
C GLU A 178 -12.96 -13.58 8.07
N SER A 179 -13.16 -12.90 9.20
CA SER A 179 -14.10 -11.78 9.29
C SER A 179 -13.59 -10.51 8.60
N GLU A 180 -12.26 -10.37 8.43
CA GLU A 180 -11.64 -9.21 7.78
C GLU A 180 -10.89 -9.57 6.49
N VAL A 181 -10.27 -10.73 6.45
CA VAL A 181 -9.40 -11.19 5.36
C VAL A 181 -9.98 -12.42 4.69
N ALA A 182 -10.26 -12.34 3.39
CA ALA A 182 -10.74 -13.47 2.60
C ALA A 182 -9.62 -14.35 2.06
N ASP A 183 -8.39 -13.81 1.95
CA ASP A 183 -7.27 -14.50 1.34
C ASP A 183 -5.95 -13.81 1.66
N VAL A 184 -4.88 -14.59 1.79
CA VAL A 184 -3.50 -14.10 1.95
C VAL A 184 -2.64 -14.76 0.89
N PHE A 185 -1.91 -13.98 0.11
CA PHE A 185 -1.09 -14.47 -0.99
C PHE A 185 0.23 -13.72 -1.10
N GLU A 186 1.15 -14.31 -1.85
CA GLU A 186 2.47 -13.74 -2.08
C GLU A 186 2.69 -13.41 -3.55
N VAL A 187 3.37 -12.28 -3.80
CA VAL A 187 3.78 -11.86 -5.14
C VAL A 187 5.29 -11.70 -5.17
N PRO A 188 6.00 -12.26 -6.17
CA PRO A 188 7.44 -12.04 -6.31
C PRO A 188 7.76 -10.55 -6.40
N LEU A 189 8.74 -10.09 -5.61
CA LEU A 189 9.19 -8.70 -5.65
C LEU A 189 9.69 -8.33 -7.06
N ALA A 190 10.31 -9.28 -7.77
CA ALA A 190 10.76 -9.08 -9.14
C ALA A 190 9.61 -8.71 -10.10
N PHE A 191 8.42 -9.31 -9.93
CA PHE A 191 7.23 -8.94 -10.70
C PHE A 191 6.76 -7.54 -10.34
N LEU A 192 6.66 -7.24 -9.05
CA LEU A 192 6.20 -5.94 -8.56
C LEU A 192 7.13 -4.79 -8.94
N MET A 193 8.42 -5.07 -9.11
CA MET A 193 9.44 -4.07 -9.45
C MET A 193 9.74 -4.01 -10.96
N ASP A 194 9.01 -4.73 -11.78
CA ASP A 194 9.08 -4.60 -13.24
C ASP A 194 8.10 -3.52 -13.72
N PRO A 195 8.60 -2.39 -14.25
CA PRO A 195 7.74 -1.29 -14.68
C PRO A 195 6.74 -1.65 -15.78
N SER A 196 6.98 -2.72 -16.54
CA SER A 196 6.06 -3.18 -17.60
C SER A 196 4.71 -3.66 -17.03
N HIS A 197 4.66 -4.04 -15.76
CA HIS A 197 3.45 -4.42 -15.06
C HIS A 197 2.69 -3.24 -14.42
N HIS A 198 3.28 -2.02 -14.42
CA HIS A 198 2.69 -0.84 -13.80
C HIS A 198 1.78 -0.13 -14.80
N LEU A 199 0.53 -0.54 -14.87
CA LEU A 199 -0.46 0.04 -15.78
C LEU A 199 -1.09 1.30 -15.17
N LEU A 200 -1.09 2.41 -15.92
CA LEU A 200 -1.72 3.66 -15.51
C LEU A 200 -3.13 3.75 -16.09
N HIS A 201 -4.11 3.96 -15.22
CA HIS A 201 -5.50 4.15 -15.59
C HIS A 201 -5.92 5.61 -15.41
N LYS A 202 -6.85 6.05 -16.25
CA LYS A 202 -7.52 7.34 -16.17
C LYS A 202 -9.01 7.12 -15.97
N ALA A 203 -9.53 7.46 -14.80
CA ALA A 203 -10.94 7.39 -14.49
C ALA A 203 -11.59 8.77 -14.53
N GLU A 204 -12.77 8.88 -15.14
CA GLU A 204 -13.61 10.07 -15.09
C GLU A 204 -14.30 10.16 -13.73
N LEU A 205 -14.34 11.37 -13.15
CA LEU A 205 -15.01 11.60 -11.87
C LEU A 205 -16.45 12.10 -12.09
N PRO A 206 -17.42 11.67 -11.26
CA PRO A 206 -18.73 12.26 -11.22
C PRO A 206 -18.60 13.77 -10.87
N GLY A 207 -19.06 14.63 -11.74
CA GLY A 207 -18.94 16.09 -11.56
C GLY A 207 -17.80 16.73 -12.35
N GLY A 208 -17.08 15.95 -13.15
CA GLY A 208 -15.98 16.38 -14.01
C GLY A 208 -14.60 16.21 -13.40
N GLY A 209 -13.59 16.25 -14.26
CA GLY A 209 -12.20 15.97 -13.88
C GLY A 209 -11.83 14.50 -14.01
N HIS A 210 -10.56 14.20 -13.76
CA HIS A 210 -10.00 12.85 -13.91
C HIS A 210 -9.25 12.45 -12.67
N ARG A 211 -9.20 11.12 -12.45
CA ARG A 211 -8.36 10.50 -11.44
C ARG A 211 -7.46 9.49 -12.10
N PHE A 212 -6.18 9.55 -11.76
CA PHE A 212 -5.20 8.56 -12.20
C PHE A 212 -4.88 7.60 -11.05
N TYR A 213 -4.68 6.32 -11.40
CA TYR A 213 -4.18 5.31 -10.47
C TYR A 213 -3.41 4.23 -11.21
N PHE A 214 -2.47 3.61 -10.54
CA PHE A 214 -1.76 2.45 -11.05
C PHE A 214 -2.48 1.15 -10.70
N SER A 215 -2.26 0.14 -11.55
CA SER A 215 -2.60 -1.24 -11.26
C SER A 215 -1.49 -2.20 -11.68
N MET A 216 -1.50 -3.38 -11.07
CA MET A 216 -0.66 -4.53 -11.39
C MET A 216 -1.51 -5.78 -11.23
N THR A 217 -1.50 -6.67 -12.22
CA THR A 217 -2.29 -7.92 -12.16
C THR A 217 -1.35 -9.10 -12.00
N TRP A 218 -1.44 -9.79 -10.87
CA TRP A 218 -0.76 -11.04 -10.59
C TRP A 218 -1.76 -12.19 -10.51
N ASN A 219 -1.73 -13.09 -11.49
CA ASN A 219 -2.74 -14.16 -11.62
C ASN A 219 -4.16 -13.56 -11.60
N GLN A 220 -5.00 -13.95 -10.63
CA GLN A 220 -6.36 -13.43 -10.43
C GLN A 220 -6.41 -12.15 -9.57
N TYR A 221 -5.29 -11.66 -9.09
CA TYR A 221 -5.24 -10.55 -8.14
C TYR A 221 -4.99 -9.23 -8.86
N PHE A 222 -5.95 -8.33 -8.80
CA PHE A 222 -5.86 -6.99 -9.34
C PHE A 222 -5.46 -6.01 -8.23
N ILE A 223 -4.16 -5.73 -8.14
CA ILE A 223 -3.58 -4.78 -7.17
C ILE A 223 -3.70 -3.38 -7.76
N TRP A 224 -4.39 -2.47 -7.10
CA TRP A 224 -4.63 -1.13 -7.63
C TRP A 224 -4.72 -0.04 -6.56
N GLY A 225 -4.89 1.21 -6.97
CA GLY A 225 -5.14 2.35 -6.08
C GLY A 225 -3.98 2.61 -5.12
N ALA A 226 -4.28 2.78 -3.83
CA ALA A 226 -3.27 3.10 -2.82
C ALA A 226 -2.19 2.00 -2.69
N THR A 227 -2.57 0.73 -2.77
CA THR A 227 -1.63 -0.39 -2.69
C THR A 227 -0.64 -0.37 -3.86
N ALA A 228 -1.13 -0.22 -5.09
CA ALA A 228 -0.26 -0.08 -6.26
C ALA A 228 0.58 1.20 -6.22
N ALA A 229 0.06 2.28 -5.64
CA ALA A 229 0.81 3.51 -5.43
C ALA A 229 2.01 3.32 -4.50
N LEU A 230 1.83 2.58 -3.40
CA LEU A 230 2.92 2.26 -2.48
C LEU A 230 3.97 1.35 -3.13
N VAL A 231 3.56 0.36 -3.92
CA VAL A 231 4.47 -0.48 -4.72
C VAL A 231 5.27 0.38 -5.71
N ARG A 232 4.61 1.31 -6.40
CA ARG A 232 5.23 2.22 -7.35
C ARG A 232 6.26 3.14 -6.67
N ASN A 233 5.94 3.68 -5.52
CA ASN A 233 6.88 4.49 -4.73
C ASN A 233 8.08 3.65 -4.23
N PHE A 234 7.85 2.39 -3.87
CA PHE A 234 8.94 1.50 -3.49
C PHE A 234 9.89 1.21 -4.67
N TYR A 235 9.35 1.08 -5.90
CA TYR A 235 10.16 1.01 -7.10
C TYR A 235 11.04 2.26 -7.26
N HIS A 236 10.48 3.47 -7.15
CA HIS A 236 11.25 4.72 -7.27
C HIS A 236 12.37 4.80 -6.23
N TYR A 237 12.08 4.40 -5.00
CA TYR A 237 13.08 4.34 -3.94
C TYR A 237 14.22 3.38 -4.28
N LEU A 238 13.91 2.15 -4.71
CA LEU A 238 14.94 1.16 -5.07
C LEU A 238 15.73 1.57 -6.32
N ALA A 239 15.12 2.22 -7.30
CA ALA A 239 15.79 2.74 -8.48
C ALA A 239 16.82 3.83 -8.12
N ALA A 240 16.46 4.73 -7.23
CA ALA A 240 17.39 5.74 -6.72
C ALA A 240 18.52 5.10 -5.88
N ALA A 241 18.18 4.14 -5.02
CA ALA A 241 19.17 3.38 -4.25
C ALA A 241 20.14 2.61 -5.15
N GLN A 242 19.62 1.93 -6.19
CA GLN A 242 20.44 1.23 -7.17
C GLN A 242 21.43 2.17 -7.86
N THR A 243 20.96 3.33 -8.27
CA THR A 243 21.82 4.35 -8.93
C THR A 243 22.96 4.82 -8.02
N LYS A 244 22.71 4.91 -6.71
CA LYS A 244 23.68 5.32 -5.73
C LYS A 244 24.65 4.22 -5.30
N LEU A 245 24.14 3.00 -5.08
CA LEU A 245 24.85 1.92 -4.38
C LEU A 245 25.43 0.84 -5.29
N LEU A 246 24.92 0.67 -6.52
CA LEU A 246 25.39 -0.35 -7.48
C LEU A 246 26.13 0.27 -8.67
N ARG A 247 26.96 1.27 -8.40
CA ARG A 247 27.83 1.89 -9.41
C ARG A 247 28.94 0.94 -9.84
#